data_6bce382ed68794015c33c209e9f924c4
#
_entry.id   6bce382ed68794015c33c209e9f924c4
#
_cell.length_a   1.000
_cell.length_b   1.000
_cell.length_c   1.000
_cell.angle_alpha   90.00
_cell.angle_beta   90.00
_cell.angle_gamma   90.00
#
_symmetry.space_group_name_H-M   'P 1'
#
loop_
_entity.id
_entity.type
_entity.pdbx_description
1 polymer ?
#
loop_
_entity_poly.entity_id
_entity_poly.type
_entity_poly.pdbx_seq_one_letter_code
_entity_poly.pdbx_strand_id
1 'polypeptide(L)'
;MQASLRFYRDLLGMEVWADFKDDTPMVQNVTGVPGANVWMIKLKAADGVSIELLQYLSHPQPIPDPRRACDVGCNHIALQVDDLDALHENLLAEGIEFNVPPTVSSEGFAKVTYCRDPEGVLVELVEIIE
;
A
#
# COMPACT_ATOMS: atom_id res chain seq x y z
N MET A 1 -1.98 2.14 -11.68
CA MET A 1 -0.76 2.86 -11.23
C MET A 1 -1.05 4.24 -10.64
N GLN A 2 -1.74 5.15 -11.34
CA GLN A 2 -1.90 6.54 -10.87
C GLN A 2 -2.61 6.67 -9.52
N ALA A 3 -3.69 5.93 -9.29
CA ALA A 3 -4.39 5.94 -8.00
C ALA A 3 -3.51 5.43 -6.86
N SER A 4 -2.72 4.38 -7.09
CA SER A 4 -1.78 3.86 -6.11
C SER A 4 -0.65 4.85 -5.81
N LEU A 5 -0.11 5.54 -6.83
CA LEU A 5 0.87 6.62 -6.62
C LEU A 5 0.31 7.76 -5.79
N ARG A 6 -0.95 8.16 -6.06
CA ARG A 6 -1.60 9.18 -5.24
C ARG A 6 -1.67 8.73 -3.77
N PHE A 7 -2.04 7.49 -3.51
CA PHE A 7 -2.13 6.96 -2.14
C PHE A 7 -0.75 6.88 -1.47
N TYR A 8 0.19 6.15 -2.05
CA TYR A 8 1.47 5.88 -1.38
C TYR A 8 2.44 7.07 -1.42
N ARG A 9 2.52 7.77 -2.55
CA ARG A 9 3.42 8.92 -2.70
C ARG A 9 2.83 10.21 -2.12
N ASP A 10 1.62 10.59 -2.59
CA ASP A 10 1.09 11.92 -2.31
C ASP A 10 0.42 12.00 -0.93
N LEU A 11 -0.33 10.97 -0.52
CA LEU A 11 -1.06 10.96 0.74
C LEU A 11 -0.22 10.39 1.89
N LEU A 12 0.52 9.31 1.67
CA LEU A 12 1.39 8.70 2.70
C LEU A 12 2.82 9.27 2.71
N GLY A 13 3.19 10.10 1.74
CA GLY A 13 4.48 10.78 1.72
C GLY A 13 5.68 9.91 1.39
N MET A 14 5.48 8.75 0.74
CA MET A 14 6.60 7.91 0.31
C MET A 14 7.33 8.53 -0.89
N GLU A 15 8.63 8.34 -0.94
CA GLU A 15 9.49 8.89 -1.99
C GLU A 15 9.69 7.86 -3.11
N VAL A 16 9.45 8.28 -4.37
CA VAL A 16 9.78 7.48 -5.56
C VAL A 16 11.27 7.53 -5.81
N TRP A 17 11.93 6.38 -5.89
CA TRP A 17 13.34 6.29 -6.21
C TRP A 17 13.65 5.50 -7.49
N ALA A 18 12.66 4.79 -8.05
CA ALA A 18 12.76 4.14 -9.37
C ALA A 18 11.40 4.12 -10.07
N ASP A 19 11.42 4.34 -11.38
CA ASP A 19 10.24 4.30 -12.25
C ASP A 19 10.70 3.81 -13.62
N PHE A 20 10.30 2.60 -14.00
CA PHE A 20 10.69 2.00 -15.28
C PHE A 20 9.73 0.90 -15.72
N LYS A 21 9.82 0.52 -16.99
CA LYS A 21 9.11 -0.63 -17.57
C LYS A 21 10.10 -1.72 -17.90
N ASP A 22 9.67 -2.98 -17.73
CA ASP A 22 10.47 -4.16 -17.99
C ASP A 22 9.64 -5.22 -18.71
N ASP A 23 10.09 -5.66 -19.87
CA ASP A 23 9.53 -6.75 -20.67
C ASP A 23 10.57 -7.82 -21.01
N THR A 24 11.69 -7.81 -20.31
CA THR A 24 12.82 -8.72 -20.55
C THR A 24 12.49 -10.16 -20.14
N PRO A 25 13.24 -11.14 -20.65
CA PRO A 25 13.13 -12.53 -20.17
C PRO A 25 13.31 -12.67 -18.67
N MET A 26 14.09 -11.79 -18.03
CA MET A 26 14.33 -11.81 -16.59
C MET A 26 13.02 -11.60 -15.83
N VAL A 27 12.24 -10.55 -16.14
CA VAL A 27 10.99 -10.29 -15.43
C VAL A 27 9.96 -11.39 -15.64
N GLN A 28 9.90 -11.97 -16.85
CA GLN A 28 9.01 -13.10 -17.15
C GLN A 28 9.37 -14.34 -16.30
N ASN A 29 10.65 -14.63 -16.18
CA ASN A 29 11.13 -15.77 -15.40
C ASN A 29 10.92 -15.57 -13.88
N VAL A 30 11.27 -14.40 -13.35
CA VAL A 30 11.16 -14.10 -11.93
C VAL A 30 9.70 -14.06 -11.47
N THR A 31 8.82 -13.48 -12.27
CA THR A 31 7.39 -13.40 -11.93
C THR A 31 6.61 -14.68 -12.25
N GLY A 32 7.17 -15.56 -13.11
CA GLY A 32 6.47 -16.73 -13.61
C GLY A 32 5.32 -16.40 -14.56
N VAL A 33 5.31 -15.22 -15.15
CA VAL A 33 4.27 -14.74 -16.07
C VAL A 33 4.85 -14.63 -17.50
N PRO A 34 4.57 -15.58 -18.37
CA PRO A 34 5.04 -15.53 -19.75
C PRO A 34 4.52 -14.29 -20.49
N GLY A 35 5.40 -13.60 -21.21
CA GLY A 35 5.04 -12.37 -21.94
C GLY A 35 4.80 -11.15 -21.05
N ALA A 36 5.21 -11.19 -19.77
CA ALA A 36 5.05 -10.06 -18.86
C ALA A 36 5.74 -8.80 -19.38
N ASN A 37 4.97 -7.70 -19.39
CA ASN A 37 5.45 -6.34 -19.55
C ASN A 37 4.94 -5.57 -18.35
N VAL A 38 5.84 -5.14 -17.48
CA VAL A 38 5.50 -4.60 -16.15
C VAL A 38 6.00 -3.18 -16.03
N TRP A 39 5.11 -2.28 -15.63
CA TRP A 39 5.50 -0.96 -15.15
C TRP A 39 5.75 -1.04 -13.65
N MET A 40 6.97 -0.74 -13.23
CA MET A 40 7.43 -0.80 -11.84
C MET A 40 7.70 0.60 -11.32
N ILE A 41 7.16 0.90 -10.15
CA ILE A 41 7.52 2.09 -9.39
C ILE A 41 7.92 1.66 -7.99
N LYS A 42 9.13 2.03 -7.58
CA LYS A 42 9.66 1.73 -6.26
C LYS A 42 9.58 2.96 -5.37
N LEU A 43 8.94 2.81 -4.23
CA LEU A 43 8.79 3.87 -3.24
C LEU A 43 9.47 3.46 -1.93
N LYS A 44 9.90 4.47 -1.18
CA LYS A 44 10.57 4.30 0.10
C LYS A 44 9.94 5.19 1.15
N ALA A 45 9.64 4.62 2.31
CA ALA A 45 9.21 5.35 3.49
C ALA A 45 10.43 5.92 4.25
N ALA A 46 10.20 6.89 5.14
CA ALA A 46 11.25 7.54 5.91
C ALA A 46 12.05 6.58 6.81
N ASP A 47 11.42 5.51 7.28
CA ASP A 47 12.04 4.43 8.08
C ASP A 47 12.85 3.42 7.23
N GLY A 48 12.84 3.57 5.90
CA GLY A 48 13.57 2.71 4.98
C GLY A 48 12.77 1.55 4.40
N VAL A 49 11.53 1.35 4.81
CA VAL A 49 10.63 0.35 4.19
C VAL A 49 10.40 0.72 2.74
N SER A 50 10.54 -0.27 1.84
CA SER A 50 10.31 -0.09 0.41
C SER A 50 9.08 -0.86 -0.05
N ILE A 51 8.30 -0.22 -0.93
CA ILE A 51 7.15 -0.81 -1.60
C ILE A 51 7.40 -0.75 -3.11
N GLU A 52 7.10 -1.83 -3.81
CA GLU A 52 7.06 -1.86 -5.27
C GLU A 52 5.61 -1.88 -5.74
N LEU A 53 5.23 -0.92 -6.57
CA LEU A 53 3.98 -0.93 -7.30
C LEU A 53 4.23 -1.55 -8.68
N LEU A 54 3.53 -2.62 -8.98
CA LEU A 54 3.66 -3.35 -10.23
C LEU A 54 2.34 -3.30 -11.00
N GLN A 55 2.38 -2.75 -12.20
CA GLN A 55 1.26 -2.83 -13.14
C GLN A 55 1.64 -3.70 -14.33
N TYR A 56 0.96 -4.83 -14.48
CA TYR A 56 1.16 -5.74 -15.60
C TYR A 56 0.41 -5.22 -16.83
N LEU A 57 1.11 -4.46 -17.68
CA LEU A 57 0.55 -3.86 -18.89
C LEU A 57 0.09 -4.91 -19.89
N SER A 58 0.77 -6.07 -19.92
CA SER A 58 0.47 -7.21 -20.77
C SER A 58 -0.70 -8.08 -20.28
N HIS A 59 -1.03 -8.02 -18.99
CA HIS A 59 -2.03 -8.87 -18.34
C HIS A 59 -2.96 -7.99 -17.48
N PRO A 60 -3.74 -7.09 -18.08
CA PRO A 60 -4.65 -6.23 -17.31
C PRO A 60 -5.71 -7.09 -16.60
N GLN A 61 -5.94 -6.80 -15.33
CA GLN A 61 -6.93 -7.48 -14.52
C GLN A 61 -7.90 -6.46 -13.90
N PRO A 62 -9.17 -6.80 -13.69
CA PRO A 62 -10.07 -5.98 -12.90
C PRO A 62 -9.62 -5.96 -11.43
N ILE A 63 -9.97 -4.90 -10.71
CA ILE A 63 -9.80 -4.86 -9.26
C ILE A 63 -10.73 -5.90 -8.64
N PRO A 64 -10.21 -6.87 -7.86
CA PRO A 64 -11.05 -7.89 -7.24
C PRO A 64 -11.86 -7.30 -6.08
N ASP A 65 -12.91 -8.02 -5.65
CA ASP A 65 -13.59 -7.71 -4.40
C ASP A 65 -12.60 -7.76 -3.23
N PRO A 66 -12.68 -6.81 -2.28
CA PRO A 66 -11.75 -6.77 -1.17
C PRO A 66 -11.95 -7.99 -0.26
N ARG A 67 -10.82 -8.61 0.13
CA ARG A 67 -10.82 -9.70 1.11
C ARG A 67 -10.95 -9.16 2.52
N ARG A 68 -11.58 -9.94 3.41
CA ARG A 68 -11.58 -9.64 4.84
C ARG A 68 -10.19 -9.89 5.42
N ALA A 69 -9.83 -9.18 6.48
CA ALA A 69 -8.51 -9.34 7.12
C ALA A 69 -8.23 -10.78 7.57
N CYS A 70 -9.27 -11.56 7.89
CA CYS A 70 -9.17 -12.96 8.35
C CYS A 70 -9.14 -13.99 7.22
N ASP A 71 -9.32 -13.61 5.97
CA ASP A 71 -9.34 -14.57 4.86
C ASP A 71 -7.94 -15.10 4.57
N VAL A 72 -7.84 -16.41 4.34
CA VAL A 72 -6.56 -17.03 3.98
C VAL A 72 -6.02 -16.41 2.68
N GLY A 73 -4.75 -15.98 2.73
CA GLY A 73 -4.11 -15.28 1.62
C GLY A 73 -4.37 -13.76 1.59
N CYS A 74 -5.14 -13.23 2.52
CA CYS A 74 -5.20 -11.79 2.75
C CYS A 74 -3.98 -11.38 3.58
N ASN A 75 -3.05 -10.69 2.94
CA ASN A 75 -1.90 -10.10 3.61
C ASN A 75 -2.13 -8.59 3.79
N HIS A 76 -1.40 -8.00 4.71
CA HIS A 76 -1.38 -6.55 4.87
C HIS A 76 0.05 -6.06 5.04
N ILE A 77 0.24 -4.78 4.82
CA ILE A 77 1.47 -4.05 5.13
C ILE A 77 1.19 -3.11 6.30
N ALA A 78 2.16 -2.95 7.20
CA ALA A 78 2.10 -2.01 8.29
C ALA A 78 3.10 -0.88 8.06
N LEU A 79 2.64 0.36 8.16
CA LEU A 79 3.44 1.56 8.00
C LEU A 79 3.38 2.39 9.27
N GLN A 80 4.54 2.75 9.80
CA GLN A 80 4.62 3.67 10.93
C GLN A 80 4.46 5.11 10.45
N VAL A 81 3.68 5.88 11.19
CA VAL A 81 3.39 7.29 10.93
C VAL A 81 3.58 8.13 12.20
N ASP A 82 3.78 9.43 12.05
CA ASP A 82 4.07 10.32 13.18
C ASP A 82 2.81 10.86 13.86
N ASP A 83 1.75 11.14 13.10
CA ASP A 83 0.47 11.67 13.59
C ASP A 83 -0.67 10.95 12.87
N LEU A 84 -1.15 9.90 13.49
CA LEU A 84 -2.18 9.06 12.89
C LEU A 84 -3.55 9.73 12.85
N ASP A 85 -3.86 10.58 13.82
CA ASP A 85 -5.15 11.28 13.83
C ASP A 85 -5.26 12.27 12.67
N ALA A 86 -4.23 13.11 12.47
CA ALA A 86 -4.19 14.05 11.35
C ALA A 86 -4.17 13.33 9.99
N LEU A 87 -3.41 12.25 9.88
CA LEU A 87 -3.37 11.45 8.65
C LEU A 87 -4.73 10.81 8.36
N HIS A 88 -5.40 10.26 9.37
CA HIS A 88 -6.73 9.67 9.25
C HIS A 88 -7.74 10.69 8.72
N GLU A 89 -7.78 11.91 9.27
CA GLU A 89 -8.67 12.97 8.79
C GLU A 89 -8.41 13.31 7.32
N ASN A 90 -7.13 13.44 6.93
CA ASN A 90 -6.75 13.73 5.56
C ASN A 90 -7.16 12.61 4.60
N LEU A 91 -6.93 11.36 4.97
CA LEU A 91 -7.28 10.21 4.15
C LEU A 91 -8.80 10.03 4.02
N LEU A 92 -9.57 10.28 5.09
CA LEU A 92 -11.04 10.29 5.01
C LEU A 92 -11.55 11.35 4.04
N ALA A 93 -10.97 12.56 4.06
CA ALA A 93 -11.33 13.64 3.13
C ALA A 93 -11.05 13.26 1.66
N GLU A 94 -10.10 12.37 1.42
CA GLU A 94 -9.77 11.83 0.09
C GLU A 94 -10.58 10.58 -0.29
N GLY A 95 -11.52 10.17 0.55
CA GLY A 95 -12.42 9.03 0.29
C GLY A 95 -11.83 7.66 0.65
N ILE A 96 -10.74 7.62 1.40
CA ILE A 96 -10.17 6.35 1.89
C ILE A 96 -11.06 5.81 3.02
N GLU A 97 -11.39 4.53 2.94
CA GLU A 97 -12.23 3.85 3.92
C GLU A 97 -11.39 3.21 5.03
N PHE A 98 -11.88 3.32 6.25
CA PHE A 98 -11.27 2.74 7.44
C PHE A 98 -12.25 1.81 8.13
N ASN A 99 -11.74 0.75 8.76
CA ASN A 99 -12.57 -0.12 9.61
C ASN A 99 -13.07 0.61 10.85
N VAL A 100 -12.16 1.36 11.50
CA VAL A 100 -12.43 2.18 12.70
C VAL A 100 -11.53 3.42 12.68
N PRO A 101 -11.85 4.48 13.43
CA PRO A 101 -10.91 5.56 13.71
C PRO A 101 -9.65 5.05 14.42
N PRO A 102 -8.55 5.83 14.45
CA PRO A 102 -7.36 5.48 15.22
C PRO A 102 -7.71 5.07 16.65
N THR A 103 -7.23 3.90 17.05
CA THR A 103 -7.58 3.25 18.32
C THR A 103 -6.30 2.84 19.05
N VAL A 104 -6.22 3.14 20.33
CA VAL A 104 -5.08 2.71 21.16
C VAL A 104 -5.09 1.20 21.30
N SER A 105 -3.94 0.58 21.06
CA SER A 105 -3.76 -0.88 21.19
C SER A 105 -4.00 -1.34 22.63
N SER A 106 -4.32 -2.61 22.80
CA SER A 106 -4.55 -3.20 24.13
C SER A 106 -3.34 -3.09 25.04
N GLU A 107 -2.13 -3.05 24.49
CA GLU A 107 -0.88 -2.87 25.22
C GLU A 107 -0.60 -1.41 25.60
N GLY A 108 -1.29 -0.46 24.97
CA GLY A 108 -1.26 0.96 25.33
C GLY A 108 -0.11 1.77 24.77
N PHE A 109 0.79 1.18 23.97
CA PHE A 109 1.97 1.89 23.45
C PHE A 109 1.84 2.31 21.99
N ALA A 110 0.76 1.94 21.30
CA ALA A 110 0.53 2.29 19.92
C ALA A 110 -0.92 2.69 19.66
N LYS A 111 -1.11 3.58 18.70
CA LYS A 111 -2.39 3.86 18.05
C LYS A 111 -2.40 3.20 16.69
N VAL A 112 -3.46 2.50 16.34
CA VAL A 112 -3.55 1.72 15.11
C VAL A 112 -4.89 1.89 14.42
N THR A 113 -4.89 1.78 13.10
CA THR A 113 -6.10 1.61 12.29
C THR A 113 -5.78 0.88 11.00
N TYR A 114 -6.80 0.32 10.36
CA TYR A 114 -6.69 -0.32 9.05
C TYR A 114 -7.47 0.47 8.01
N CYS A 115 -6.86 0.69 6.87
CA CYS A 115 -7.51 1.21 5.68
C CYS A 115 -7.23 0.30 4.47
N ARG A 116 -7.82 0.66 3.34
CA ARG A 116 -7.55 -0.02 2.07
C ARG A 116 -6.99 0.98 1.07
N ASP A 117 -5.98 0.52 0.34
CA ASP A 117 -5.48 1.28 -0.80
C ASP A 117 -6.52 1.26 -1.95
N PRO A 118 -6.30 2.00 -3.06
CA PRO A 118 -7.26 2.07 -4.17
C PRO A 118 -7.56 0.73 -4.86
N GLU A 119 -6.75 -0.28 -4.66
CA GLU A 119 -6.94 -1.62 -5.23
C GLU A 119 -7.42 -2.66 -4.21
N GLY A 120 -7.74 -2.21 -2.99
CA GLY A 120 -8.26 -3.06 -1.93
C GLY A 120 -7.20 -3.74 -1.07
N VAL A 121 -5.92 -3.41 -1.23
CA VAL A 121 -4.84 -3.89 -0.36
C VAL A 121 -5.04 -3.36 1.05
N LEU A 122 -5.01 -4.25 2.03
CA LEU A 122 -5.15 -3.88 3.43
C LEU A 122 -3.85 -3.23 3.94
N VAL A 123 -3.98 -2.04 4.50
CA VAL A 123 -2.85 -1.26 5.03
C VAL A 123 -3.12 -0.94 6.49
N GLU A 124 -2.21 -1.35 7.36
CA GLU A 124 -2.20 -0.96 8.76
C GLU A 124 -1.37 0.32 8.93
N LEU A 125 -1.91 1.30 9.60
CA LEU A 125 -1.21 2.53 9.98
C LEU A 125 -1.00 2.53 11.49
N VAL A 126 0.24 2.77 11.91
CA VAL A 126 0.67 2.65 13.31
C VAL A 126 1.39 3.91 13.75
N GLU A 127 0.94 4.52 14.83
CA GLU A 127 1.65 5.57 15.57
C GLU A 127 2.11 5.01 16.91
N ILE A 128 3.39 5.13 17.21
CA ILE A 128 3.93 4.74 18.54
C ILE A 128 3.69 5.91 19.49
N ILE A 129 2.98 5.65 20.58
CA ILE A 129 2.55 6.67 21.56
C ILE A 129 3.15 6.45 22.93
N GLU A 130 4.17 5.84 23.14
CA GLU A 130 4.85 5.58 24.42
C GLU A 130 4.03 5.89 25.71
#